data_51332f80dbd33e2fd772a650ea576157
#
_entry.id   51332f80dbd33e2fd772a650ea576157
#
_cell.length_a   1.000
_cell.length_b   1.000
_cell.length_c   1.000
_cell.angle_alpha   90.00
_cell.angle_beta   90.00
_cell.angle_gamma   90.00
#
_symmetry.space_group_name_H-M   'P 1'
#
loop_
_entity.id
_entity.type
_entity.pdbx_description
1 polymer ?
#
loop_
_entity_poly.entity_id
_entity_poly.type
_entity_poly.pdbx_seq_one_letter_code
_entity_poly.pdbx_strand_id
1 'polypeptide(L)'
;MFEDRTISVFTYNKETLLAEKVQTIINRGIANTRVRDFYDVYSIMNFYGEQIEKPVLYDAFSATCEKRKAIFTKDDIEATLHLVSADLHMAELWGQFQKSNFYVGDLEWKSVIDYVENTMKKYLL
;
A
#
# COMPACT_ATOMS: atom_id res chain seq x y z
N MET A 1 -5.32 -4.86 18.46
CA MET A 1 -5.94 -5.32 17.24
C MET A 1 -5.74 -4.29 16.12
N PHE A 2 -5.65 -4.74 14.88
CA PHE A 2 -5.42 -3.85 13.73
C PHE A 2 -6.41 -2.69 13.67
N GLU A 3 -7.69 -3.00 13.80
CA GLU A 3 -8.73 -1.99 13.67
C GLU A 3 -8.65 -0.90 14.71
N ASP A 4 -8.44 -1.26 15.97
CA ASP A 4 -8.36 -0.30 17.07
C ASP A 4 -7.20 0.65 16.87
N ARG A 5 -6.05 0.11 16.50
CA ARG A 5 -4.84 0.89 16.28
C ARG A 5 -4.97 1.79 15.05
N THR A 6 -5.59 1.26 14.00
CA THR A 6 -5.79 1.98 12.76
C THR A 6 -6.73 3.16 12.94
N ILE A 7 -7.83 2.97 13.64
CA ILE A 7 -8.78 4.04 13.92
C ILE A 7 -8.10 5.21 14.65
N SER A 8 -7.29 4.89 15.65
CA SER A 8 -6.57 5.91 16.40
C SER A 8 -5.64 6.74 15.51
N VAL A 9 -4.89 6.06 14.63
CA VAL A 9 -3.97 6.73 13.71
C VAL A 9 -4.71 7.54 12.66
N PHE A 10 -5.80 7.01 12.12
CA PHE A 10 -6.56 7.68 11.05
C PHE A 10 -7.25 8.94 11.50
N THR A 11 -7.77 8.95 12.70
CA THR A 11 -8.37 10.15 13.25
C THR A 11 -7.37 11.29 13.22
N TYR A 12 -6.08 10.94 13.29
CA TYR A 12 -5.01 11.91 13.37
C TYR A 12 -4.35 12.22 12.02
N ASN A 13 -3.96 11.19 11.24
CA ASN A 13 -3.17 11.44 10.03
C ASN A 13 -3.17 10.27 9.03
N LYS A 14 -4.30 10.05 8.39
CA LYS A 14 -4.46 8.92 7.47
C LYS A 14 -3.62 9.05 6.19
N GLU A 15 -3.46 10.27 5.66
CA GLU A 15 -2.66 10.49 4.45
C GLU A 15 -1.18 10.19 4.67
N THR A 16 -0.64 10.58 5.81
CA THR A 16 0.75 10.29 6.13
C THR A 16 0.99 8.79 6.29
N LEU A 17 0.10 8.08 6.98
CA LEU A 17 0.23 6.64 7.12
C LEU A 17 0.18 5.94 5.77
N LEU A 18 -0.77 6.33 4.93
CA LEU A 18 -0.91 5.77 3.59
C LEU A 18 0.34 6.05 2.73
N ALA A 19 0.84 7.28 2.79
CA ALA A 19 2.04 7.69 2.06
C ALA A 19 3.26 6.84 2.46
N GLU A 20 3.44 6.61 3.75
CA GLU A 20 4.54 5.80 4.24
C GLU A 20 4.44 4.35 3.78
N LYS A 21 3.23 3.79 3.79
CA LYS A 21 2.99 2.42 3.33
C LYS A 21 3.27 2.28 1.84
N VAL A 22 2.76 3.19 1.03
CA VAL A 22 2.98 3.19 -0.42
C VAL A 22 4.45 3.35 -0.75
N GLN A 23 5.13 4.28 -0.09
CA GLN A 23 6.55 4.50 -0.31
C GLN A 23 7.36 3.25 0.03
N THR A 24 7.03 2.57 1.12
CA THR A 24 7.69 1.32 1.52
C THR A 24 7.49 0.23 0.47
N ILE A 25 6.28 0.10 -0.06
CA ILE A 25 5.97 -0.87 -1.11
C ILE A 25 6.86 -0.64 -2.34
N ILE A 26 6.94 0.60 -2.80
CA ILE A 26 7.74 0.92 -4.00
C ILE A 26 9.23 0.76 -3.73
N ASN A 27 9.68 1.25 -2.58
CA ASN A 27 11.10 1.23 -2.26
C ASN A 27 11.66 -0.18 -2.10
N ARG A 28 10.89 -1.10 -1.55
CA ARG A 28 11.34 -2.47 -1.29
C ARG A 28 10.99 -3.44 -2.41
N GLY A 29 9.91 -3.18 -3.13
CA GLY A 29 9.48 -4.07 -4.21
C GLY A 29 9.39 -5.53 -3.75
N ILE A 30 9.99 -6.44 -4.52
CA ILE A 30 9.97 -7.87 -4.21
C ILE A 30 10.83 -8.24 -2.99
N ALA A 31 11.67 -7.33 -2.51
CA ALA A 31 12.42 -7.55 -1.28
C ALA A 31 11.56 -7.36 -0.04
N ASN A 32 10.38 -6.78 -0.19
CA ASN A 32 9.44 -6.60 0.90
C ASN A 32 8.67 -7.91 1.12
N THR A 33 8.94 -8.59 2.22
CA THR A 33 8.23 -9.83 2.58
C THR A 33 6.96 -9.56 3.38
N ARG A 34 6.63 -8.30 3.62
CA ARG A 34 5.49 -7.88 4.43
C ARG A 34 4.28 -7.59 3.56
N VAL A 35 3.62 -8.64 3.10
CA VAL A 35 2.39 -8.50 2.31
C VAL A 35 1.30 -7.72 3.05
N ARG A 36 1.42 -7.62 4.36
CA ARG A 36 0.51 -6.83 5.18
C ARG A 36 0.46 -5.36 4.74
N ASP A 37 1.56 -4.79 4.28
CA ASP A 37 1.57 -3.41 3.81
C ASP A 37 0.62 -3.21 2.63
N PHE A 38 0.56 -4.20 1.73
CA PHE A 38 -0.39 -4.17 0.60
C PHE A 38 -1.83 -4.26 1.10
N TYR A 39 -2.10 -5.15 2.04
CA TYR A 39 -3.42 -5.28 2.62
C TYR A 39 -3.83 -3.99 3.36
N ASP A 40 -2.89 -3.37 4.05
CA ASP A 40 -3.15 -2.12 4.78
C ASP A 40 -3.56 -0.99 3.82
N VAL A 41 -2.86 -0.85 2.68
CA VAL A 41 -3.24 0.15 1.67
C VAL A 41 -4.64 -0.16 1.13
N TYR A 42 -4.91 -1.42 0.80
CA TYR A 42 -6.22 -1.84 0.34
C TYR A 42 -7.31 -1.47 1.35
N SER A 43 -7.10 -1.84 2.62
CA SER A 43 -8.08 -1.60 3.68
C SER A 43 -8.32 -0.11 3.92
N ILE A 44 -7.26 0.67 3.96
CA ILE A 44 -7.34 2.12 4.17
C ILE A 44 -8.16 2.76 3.06
N MET A 45 -7.85 2.43 1.82
CA MET A 45 -8.57 3.02 0.68
C MET A 45 -9.99 2.51 0.57
N ASN A 46 -10.24 1.26 0.93
CA ASN A 46 -11.58 0.70 0.88
C ASN A 46 -12.51 1.33 1.93
N PHE A 47 -12.00 1.60 3.14
CA PHE A 47 -12.80 2.16 4.22
C PHE A 47 -12.82 3.69 4.24
N TYR A 48 -11.73 4.33 3.84
CA TYR A 48 -11.56 5.78 3.99
C TYR A 48 -11.23 6.50 2.70
N GLY A 49 -11.34 5.82 1.55
CA GLY A 49 -10.94 6.39 0.27
C GLY A 49 -11.63 7.70 -0.08
N GLU A 50 -12.91 7.84 0.28
CA GLU A 50 -13.66 9.07 0.02
C GLU A 50 -13.18 10.24 0.87
N GLN A 51 -12.50 9.95 1.97
CA GLN A 51 -11.97 10.97 2.88
C GLN A 51 -10.52 11.35 2.56
N ILE A 52 -9.88 10.61 1.65
CA ILE A 52 -8.51 10.89 1.26
C ILE A 52 -8.49 12.05 0.27
N GLU A 53 -7.78 13.10 0.62
CA GLU A 53 -7.62 14.27 -0.24
C GLU A 53 -6.37 14.12 -1.09
N LYS A 54 -6.54 14.17 -2.41
CA LYS A 54 -5.45 13.96 -3.35
C LYS A 54 -4.24 14.88 -3.11
N PRO A 55 -4.41 16.20 -2.95
CA PRO A 55 -3.26 17.06 -2.71
C PRO A 55 -2.54 16.74 -1.40
N VAL A 56 -3.28 16.39 -0.36
CA VAL A 56 -2.72 16.06 0.94
C VAL A 56 -1.90 14.77 0.86
N LEU A 57 -2.45 13.75 0.21
CA LEU A 57 -1.74 12.49 0.04
C LEU A 57 -0.49 12.67 -0.83
N TYR A 58 -0.60 13.42 -1.92
CA TYR A 58 0.53 13.69 -2.81
C TYR A 58 1.66 14.40 -2.04
N ASP A 59 1.34 15.41 -1.27
CA ASP A 59 2.33 16.14 -0.49
C ASP A 59 2.97 15.25 0.59
N ALA A 60 2.16 14.41 1.25
CA ALA A 60 2.67 13.47 2.24
C ALA A 60 3.62 12.45 1.61
N PHE A 61 3.29 11.94 0.43
CA PHE A 61 4.14 11.00 -0.30
C PHE A 61 5.45 11.66 -0.71
N SER A 62 5.38 12.89 -1.25
CA SER A 62 6.57 13.64 -1.64
C SER A 62 7.48 13.91 -0.45
N ALA A 63 6.91 14.30 0.69
CA ALA A 63 7.66 14.54 1.91
C ALA A 63 8.33 13.26 2.43
N THR A 64 7.63 12.13 2.35
CA THR A 64 8.20 10.84 2.76
C THR A 64 9.36 10.44 1.86
N CYS A 65 9.22 10.61 0.55
CA CYS A 65 10.29 10.33 -0.40
C CYS A 65 11.51 11.20 -0.14
N GLU A 66 11.30 12.49 0.12
CA GLU A 66 12.39 13.42 0.43
C GLU A 66 13.10 13.02 1.72
N LYS A 67 12.34 12.73 2.78
CA LYS A 67 12.87 12.30 4.07
C LYS A 67 13.70 11.03 3.96
N ARG A 68 13.26 10.07 3.14
CA ARG A 68 13.95 8.80 2.94
C ARG A 68 14.98 8.85 1.81
N LYS A 69 15.14 9.99 1.17
CA LYS A 69 16.08 10.21 0.06
C LYS A 69 15.84 9.24 -1.11
N ALA A 70 14.58 8.99 -1.42
CA ALA A 70 14.18 8.10 -2.49
C ALA A 70 13.22 8.84 -3.42
N ILE A 71 13.57 8.92 -4.70
CA ILE A 71 12.76 9.57 -5.72
C ILE A 71 12.29 8.50 -6.71
N PHE A 72 11.01 8.48 -7.02
CA PHE A 72 10.43 7.51 -7.95
C PHE A 72 9.76 8.20 -9.12
N THR A 73 10.01 7.68 -10.32
CA THR A 73 9.27 8.08 -11.51
C THR A 73 8.03 7.22 -11.64
N LYS A 74 7.11 7.63 -12.53
CA LYS A 74 5.95 6.82 -12.87
C LYS A 74 6.38 5.43 -13.35
N ASP A 75 7.41 5.38 -14.19
CA ASP A 75 7.92 4.12 -14.74
C ASP A 75 8.48 3.22 -13.64
N ASP A 76 9.16 3.79 -12.66
CA ASP A 76 9.67 3.04 -11.50
C ASP A 76 8.53 2.36 -10.75
N ILE A 77 7.46 3.10 -10.51
CA ILE A 77 6.29 2.60 -9.78
C ILE A 77 5.62 1.48 -10.55
N GLU A 78 5.37 1.68 -11.83
CA GLU A 78 4.74 0.66 -12.68
C GLU A 78 5.59 -0.60 -12.79
N ALA A 79 6.90 -0.44 -12.98
CA ALA A 79 7.81 -1.58 -13.06
C ALA A 79 7.84 -2.37 -11.77
N THR A 80 7.89 -1.70 -10.63
CA THR A 80 7.90 -2.36 -9.32
C THR A 80 6.62 -3.16 -9.10
N LEU A 81 5.46 -2.56 -9.37
CA LEU A 81 4.18 -3.25 -9.19
C LEU A 81 4.04 -4.44 -10.14
N HIS A 82 4.56 -4.32 -11.35
CA HIS A 82 4.56 -5.43 -12.30
C HIS A 82 5.39 -6.60 -11.78
N LEU A 83 6.59 -6.33 -11.28
CA LEU A 83 7.45 -7.37 -10.70
C LEU A 83 6.79 -8.04 -9.49
N VAL A 84 6.18 -7.24 -8.62
CA VAL A 84 5.49 -7.76 -7.42
C VAL A 84 4.32 -8.66 -7.83
N SER A 85 3.53 -8.25 -8.81
CA SER A 85 2.37 -9.02 -9.24
C SER A 85 2.75 -10.36 -9.87
N ALA A 86 3.93 -10.44 -10.48
CA ALA A 86 4.42 -11.65 -11.14
C ALA A 86 5.23 -12.56 -10.21
N ASP A 87 5.59 -12.10 -9.02
CA ASP A 87 6.46 -12.84 -8.13
C ASP A 87 5.72 -13.96 -7.39
N LEU A 88 6.12 -15.20 -7.61
CA LEU A 88 5.48 -16.36 -7.00
C LEU A 88 5.67 -16.42 -5.49
N HIS A 89 6.81 -15.97 -5.00
CA HIS A 89 7.08 -15.96 -3.55
C HIS A 89 6.13 -15.00 -2.83
N MET A 90 5.89 -13.83 -3.40
CA MET A 90 4.94 -12.87 -2.83
C MET A 90 3.53 -13.45 -2.79
N ALA A 91 3.13 -14.18 -3.85
CA ALA A 91 1.83 -14.84 -3.88
C ALA A 91 1.71 -15.90 -2.78
N GLU A 92 2.78 -16.65 -2.54
CA GLU A 92 2.82 -17.63 -1.45
C GLU A 92 2.70 -16.96 -0.08
N LEU A 93 3.41 -15.87 0.12
CA LEU A 93 3.33 -15.11 1.37
C LEU A 93 1.94 -14.57 1.60
N TRP A 94 1.28 -14.13 0.54
CA TRP A 94 -0.13 -13.70 0.63
C TRP A 94 -1.04 -14.84 1.08
N GLY A 95 -0.86 -16.02 0.50
CA GLY A 95 -1.64 -17.19 0.91
C GLY A 95 -1.47 -17.53 2.39
N GLN A 96 -0.24 -17.44 2.89
CA GLN A 96 0.05 -17.66 4.31
C GLN A 96 -0.59 -16.58 5.18
N PHE A 97 -0.55 -15.34 4.72
CA PHE A 97 -1.17 -14.22 5.42
C PHE A 97 -2.69 -14.41 5.54
N GLN A 98 -3.34 -14.86 4.47
CA GLN A 98 -4.77 -15.18 4.48
C GLN A 98 -5.12 -16.26 5.50
N LYS A 99 -4.31 -17.31 5.56
CA LYS A 99 -4.54 -18.40 6.50
C LYS A 99 -4.41 -17.97 7.95
N SER A 100 -3.51 -17.03 8.21
CA SER A 100 -3.24 -16.55 9.57
C SER A 100 -4.16 -15.42 10.00
N ASN A 101 -4.90 -14.82 9.08
CA ASN A 101 -5.71 -13.63 9.36
C ASN A 101 -7.09 -13.76 8.73
N PHE A 102 -8.04 -14.28 9.52
CA PHE A 102 -9.39 -14.59 9.02
C PHE A 102 -10.12 -13.39 8.39
N TYR A 103 -9.79 -12.18 8.82
CA TYR A 103 -10.45 -10.96 8.33
C TYR A 103 -10.10 -10.64 6.87
N VAL A 104 -9.07 -11.25 6.32
CA VAL A 104 -8.69 -11.07 4.92
C VAL A 104 -9.70 -11.76 3.97
N GLY A 105 -10.28 -12.87 4.42
CA GLY A 105 -11.28 -13.60 3.64
C GLY A 105 -10.72 -14.17 2.34
N ASP A 106 -11.51 -14.09 1.28
CA ASP A 106 -11.17 -14.66 -0.03
C ASP A 106 -10.49 -13.66 -0.97
N LEU A 107 -10.00 -12.55 -0.45
CA LEU A 107 -9.37 -11.51 -1.25
C LEU A 107 -8.14 -12.04 -1.99
N GLU A 108 -8.16 -12.01 -3.33
CA GLU A 108 -7.08 -12.52 -4.13
C GLU A 108 -5.90 -11.55 -4.17
N TRP A 109 -4.69 -12.12 -4.25
CA TRP A 109 -3.46 -11.32 -4.32
C TRP A 109 -3.47 -10.33 -5.50
N LYS A 110 -3.89 -10.79 -6.66
CA LYS A 110 -3.99 -9.93 -7.84
C LYS A 110 -4.94 -8.77 -7.62
N SER A 111 -6.06 -9.01 -6.95
CA SER A 111 -7.03 -7.95 -6.64
C SER A 111 -6.44 -6.88 -5.75
N VAL A 112 -5.65 -7.29 -4.75
CA VAL A 112 -4.95 -6.35 -3.87
C VAL A 112 -3.94 -5.52 -4.65
N ILE A 113 -3.14 -6.16 -5.48
CA ILE A 113 -2.14 -5.45 -6.31
C ILE A 113 -2.80 -4.45 -7.25
N ASP A 114 -3.87 -4.87 -7.93
CA ASP A 114 -4.60 -3.98 -8.85
C ASP A 114 -5.18 -2.78 -8.10
N TYR A 115 -5.69 -3.01 -6.90
CA TYR A 115 -6.24 -1.93 -6.08
C TYR A 115 -5.16 -0.94 -5.65
N VAL A 116 -4.00 -1.44 -5.23
CA VAL A 116 -2.85 -0.61 -4.86
C VAL A 116 -2.36 0.20 -6.07
N GLU A 117 -2.25 -0.45 -7.24
CA GLU A 117 -1.84 0.23 -8.47
C GLU A 117 -2.80 1.34 -8.85
N ASN A 118 -4.11 1.07 -8.80
CA ASN A 118 -5.11 2.08 -9.13
C ASN A 118 -5.07 3.24 -8.14
N THR A 119 -4.83 2.97 -6.86
CA THR A 119 -4.65 4.02 -5.86
C THR A 119 -3.47 4.92 -6.20
N MET A 120 -2.34 4.34 -6.56
CA MET A 120 -1.15 5.10 -6.91
C MET A 120 -1.39 5.94 -8.16
N LYS A 121 -2.02 5.38 -9.18
CA LYS A 121 -2.34 6.12 -10.41
C LYS A 121 -3.27 7.28 -10.15
N LYS A 122 -4.27 7.08 -9.31
CA LYS A 122 -5.27 8.11 -9.02
C LYS A 122 -4.70 9.26 -8.20
N TYR A 123 -3.86 8.97 -7.21
CA TYR A 123 -3.43 9.96 -6.22
C TYR A 123 -1.99 10.43 -6.39
N LEU A 124 -1.11 9.64 -6.98
CA LEU A 124 0.33 9.93 -7.00
C LEU A 124 0.91 10.12 -8.40
N LEU A 125 0.19 9.76 -9.42
CA LEU A 125 0.60 9.89 -10.81
C LEU A 125 -0.38 10.81 -11.57
#